data_4a8340ad32a42fbcae5f540eb2be2d18
#
_entry.id   4a8340ad32a42fbcae5f540eb2be2d18
#
_cell.length_a   1.000
_cell.length_b   1.000
_cell.length_c   1.000
_cell.angle_alpha   90.00
_cell.angle_beta   90.00
_cell.angle_gamma   90.00
#
_symmetry.space_group_name_H-M   'P 1'
#
loop_
_entity.id
_entity.type
_entity.pdbx_description
1 polymer ?
#
loop_
_entity_poly.entity_id
_entity_poly.type
_entity_poly.pdbx_seq_one_letter_code
_entity_poly.pdbx_strand_id
1 'polypeptide(L)'
;MALKSEYIEKVSKFAKGGAIAERYLRTLTVIALKQPILKSLVIKIRGSGAYEHIKYLLDNGLILGVKKGRSQELITTDKYAEMFGLPKDKQQMKATMISQLGLDEE
;
A
#
# COMPACT_ATOMS: atom_id res chain seq x y z
N MET A 1 -8.72 11.79 2.27
CA MET A 1 -9.77 11.02 2.87
C MET A 1 -9.23 9.86 3.69
N ALA A 2 -9.81 9.62 4.82
CA ALA A 2 -9.32 8.57 5.70
C ALA A 2 -9.83 7.21 5.28
N LEU A 3 -9.11 6.18 5.64
CA LEU A 3 -9.56 4.82 5.44
C LEU A 3 -10.75 4.55 6.36
N LYS A 4 -11.66 3.74 5.90
CA LYS A 4 -12.78 3.35 6.73
C LYS A 4 -12.29 2.47 7.86
N SER A 5 -12.86 2.64 9.03
CA SER A 5 -12.49 1.86 10.20
C SER A 5 -12.62 0.37 9.96
N GLU A 6 -13.71 -0.03 9.32
CA GLU A 6 -13.95 -1.42 9.01
C GLU A 6 -12.85 -2.01 8.16
N TYR A 7 -12.33 -1.25 7.21
CA TYR A 7 -11.26 -1.71 6.35
C TYR A 7 -9.98 -1.92 7.17
N ILE A 8 -9.67 -0.97 8.03
CA ILE A 8 -8.48 -1.06 8.86
C ILE A 8 -8.57 -2.23 9.83
N GLU A 9 -9.71 -2.44 10.44
CA GLU A 9 -9.91 -3.55 11.34
C GLU A 9 -9.77 -4.88 10.63
N LYS A 10 -10.34 -4.98 9.44
CA LYS A 10 -10.29 -6.19 8.66
C LYS A 10 -8.85 -6.54 8.29
N VAL A 11 -8.10 -5.53 7.90
CA VAL A 11 -6.70 -5.70 7.53
C VAL A 11 -5.89 -6.11 8.76
N SER A 12 -6.15 -5.50 9.89
CA SER A 12 -5.42 -5.81 11.11
C SER A 12 -5.55 -7.26 11.53
N LYS A 13 -6.67 -7.89 11.24
CA LYS A 13 -6.87 -9.29 11.58
C LYS A 13 -5.92 -10.21 10.84
N PHE A 14 -5.44 -9.78 9.69
CA PHE A 14 -4.53 -10.59 8.89
C PHE A 14 -3.08 -10.23 9.13
N ALA A 15 -2.82 -9.21 9.92
CA ALA A 15 -1.45 -8.79 10.19
C ALA A 15 -0.83 -9.78 11.14
N LYS A 16 0.22 -10.43 10.70
CA LYS A 16 0.87 -11.43 11.49
C LYS A 16 1.63 -10.78 12.64
N GLY A 17 1.45 -11.30 13.83
CA GLY A 17 2.13 -10.78 14.99
C GLY A 17 1.57 -9.48 15.50
N GLY A 18 0.36 -9.13 15.07
CA GLY A 18 -0.30 -7.93 15.53
C GLY A 18 -0.69 -7.02 14.39
N ALA A 19 -1.32 -5.94 14.74
CA ALA A 19 -1.82 -5.00 13.75
C ALA A 19 -0.68 -4.19 13.15
N ILE A 20 -0.79 -3.92 11.86
CA ILE A 20 0.11 -3.00 11.20
C ILE A 20 -0.33 -1.59 11.60
N ALA A 21 0.61 -0.75 11.99
CA ALA A 21 0.29 0.61 12.39
C ALA A 21 -0.37 1.36 11.24
N GLU A 22 -1.31 2.22 11.59
CA GLU A 22 -2.08 2.95 10.59
C GLU A 22 -1.21 3.75 9.63
N ARG A 23 -0.12 4.33 10.12
CA ARG A 23 0.77 5.11 9.27
C ARG A 23 1.38 4.26 8.15
N TYR A 24 1.69 3.00 8.45
CA TYR A 24 2.22 2.10 7.43
C TYR A 24 1.13 1.69 6.45
N LEU A 25 -0.08 1.46 6.98
CA LEU A 25 -1.21 1.11 6.11
C LEU A 25 -1.55 2.23 5.14
N ARG A 26 -1.49 3.46 5.60
CA ARG A 26 -1.78 4.60 4.73
C ARG A 26 -0.77 4.72 3.61
N THR A 27 0.51 4.53 3.92
CA THR A 27 1.55 4.57 2.90
C THR A 27 1.38 3.40 1.92
N LEU A 28 1.08 2.22 2.45
CA LEU A 28 0.84 1.05 1.62
C LEU A 28 -0.34 1.27 0.68
N THR A 29 -1.40 1.89 1.18
CA THR A 29 -2.57 2.19 0.37
C THR A 29 -2.22 3.15 -0.78
N VAL A 30 -1.42 4.17 -0.48
CA VAL A 30 -0.98 5.10 -1.52
C VAL A 30 -0.21 4.36 -2.61
N ILE A 31 0.69 3.48 -2.20
CA ILE A 31 1.47 2.71 -3.15
C ILE A 31 0.56 1.82 -4.01
N ALA A 32 -0.36 1.12 -3.36
CA ALA A 32 -1.25 0.21 -4.07
C ALA A 32 -2.15 0.92 -5.07
N LEU A 33 -2.63 2.10 -4.70
CA LEU A 33 -3.53 2.85 -5.57
C LEU A 33 -2.82 3.52 -6.74
N LYS A 34 -1.55 3.84 -6.55
CA LYS A 34 -0.81 4.58 -7.57
C LYS A 34 0.29 3.77 -8.23
N GLN A 35 0.39 2.49 -7.90
CA GLN A 35 1.44 1.65 -8.45
C GLN A 35 1.36 1.55 -9.98
N PRO A 36 2.48 1.46 -10.67
CA PRO A 36 3.82 1.63 -10.10
C PRO A 36 4.09 3.10 -9.79
N ILE A 37 4.68 3.36 -8.65
CA ILE A 37 4.92 4.72 -8.21
C ILE A 37 6.38 4.87 -7.77
N LEU A 38 6.99 5.98 -8.14
CA LEU A 38 8.37 6.24 -7.75
C LEU A 38 8.48 6.42 -6.26
N LYS A 39 9.53 5.85 -5.68
CA LYS A 39 9.78 5.99 -4.25
C LYS A 39 9.85 7.45 -3.84
N SER A 40 10.51 8.28 -4.65
CA SER A 40 10.63 9.69 -4.36
C SER A 40 9.26 10.38 -4.32
N LEU A 41 8.34 9.93 -5.15
CA LEU A 41 6.99 10.50 -5.15
C LEU A 41 6.22 10.10 -3.90
N VAL A 42 6.39 8.87 -3.43
CA VAL A 42 5.77 8.44 -2.19
C VAL A 42 6.26 9.31 -1.03
N ILE A 43 7.56 9.57 -1.00
CA ILE A 43 8.14 10.40 0.03
C ILE A 43 7.58 11.81 -0.05
N LYS A 44 7.42 12.32 -1.26
CA LYS A 44 6.86 13.65 -1.46
C LYS A 44 5.41 13.75 -0.95
N ILE A 45 4.64 12.70 -1.20
CA ILE A 45 3.23 12.67 -0.80
C ILE A 45 3.09 12.49 0.71
N ARG A 46 3.89 11.60 1.29
CA ARG A 46 3.74 11.22 2.69
C ARG A 46 4.67 11.94 3.65
N GLY A 47 5.71 12.60 3.10
CA GLY A 47 6.68 13.29 3.92
C GLY A 47 7.87 12.42 4.25
N SER A 48 8.79 12.96 5.03
CA SER A 48 10.06 12.29 5.31
C SER A 48 9.90 10.96 6.06
N GLY A 49 8.84 10.82 6.83
CA GLY A 49 8.57 9.56 7.52
C GLY A 49 8.32 8.40 6.59
N ALA A 50 8.05 8.68 5.31
CA ALA A 50 7.80 7.64 4.34
C ALA A 50 9.01 6.72 4.13
N TYR A 51 10.21 7.20 4.38
CA TYR A 51 11.39 6.34 4.27
C TYR A 51 11.27 5.13 5.17
N GLU A 52 10.88 5.37 6.41
CA GLU A 52 10.71 4.30 7.38
C GLU A 52 9.53 3.40 7.00
N HIS A 53 8.45 4.02 6.53
CA HIS A 53 7.27 3.26 6.11
C HIS A 53 7.60 2.32 4.96
N ILE A 54 8.31 2.82 3.96
CA ILE A 54 8.68 2.03 2.80
C ILE A 54 9.59 0.89 3.22
N LYS A 55 10.56 1.17 4.09
CA LYS A 55 11.47 0.14 4.57
C LYS A 55 10.70 -0.97 5.29
N TYR A 56 9.76 -0.58 6.16
CA TYR A 56 8.94 -1.55 6.89
C TYR A 56 8.17 -2.43 5.91
N LEU A 57 7.56 -1.82 4.90
CA LEU A 57 6.75 -2.55 3.94
C LEU A 57 7.59 -3.48 3.07
N LEU A 58 8.78 -3.05 2.70
CA LEU A 58 9.72 -3.90 1.95
C LEU A 58 10.18 -5.07 2.80
N ASP A 59 10.52 -4.81 4.06
CA ASP A 59 11.01 -5.85 4.96
C ASP A 59 9.95 -6.90 5.23
N ASN A 60 8.70 -6.52 5.17
CA ASN A 60 7.59 -7.44 5.39
C ASN A 60 7.08 -8.09 4.11
N GLY A 61 7.70 -7.78 2.99
CA GLY A 61 7.34 -8.40 1.73
C GLY A 61 6.01 -7.94 1.15
N LEU A 62 5.53 -6.78 1.58
CA LEU A 62 4.25 -6.27 1.11
C LEU A 62 4.39 -5.44 -0.16
N ILE A 63 5.58 -4.91 -0.40
CA ILE A 63 5.88 -4.18 -1.62
C ILE A 63 7.24 -4.60 -2.14
N LEU A 64 7.49 -4.28 -3.41
CA LEU A 64 8.76 -4.51 -4.07
C LEU A 64 9.25 -3.23 -4.69
N GLY A 65 10.57 -3.07 -4.71
CA GLY A 65 11.18 -1.96 -5.44
C GLY A 65 11.78 -2.46 -6.73
N VAL A 66 11.37 -1.86 -7.84
CA VAL A 66 11.89 -2.19 -9.15
C VAL A 66 12.76 -1.03 -9.60
N LYS A 67 14.01 -1.32 -9.90
CA LYS A 67 14.94 -0.28 -10.28
C LYS A 67 14.50 0.40 -11.58
N LYS A 68 14.53 1.73 -11.58
CA LYS A 68 14.14 2.51 -12.74
C LYS A 68 15.11 3.70 -12.84
N GLY A 69 16.12 3.56 -13.67
CA GLY A 69 17.16 4.56 -13.75
C GLY A 69 17.85 4.71 -12.41
N ARG A 70 17.83 5.89 -11.85
CA ARG A 70 18.43 6.17 -10.54
C ARG A 70 17.45 6.01 -9.39
N SER A 71 16.22 5.70 -9.72
CA SER A 71 15.17 5.60 -8.72
C SER A 71 14.64 4.19 -8.66
N GLN A 72 13.63 4.01 -7.84
CA GLN A 72 12.89 2.75 -7.77
C GLN A 72 11.43 3.04 -7.93
N GLU A 73 10.74 2.16 -8.64
CA GLU A 73 9.29 2.15 -8.65
C GLU A 73 8.83 1.11 -7.65
N LEU A 74 7.79 1.45 -6.92
CA LEU A 74 7.24 0.56 -5.89
C LEU A 74 5.94 -0.04 -6.40
N ILE A 75 5.81 -1.34 -6.17
CA ILE A 75 4.58 -2.07 -6.50
C ILE A 75 4.25 -2.98 -5.33
N THR A 76 3.00 -3.37 -5.22
CA THR A 76 2.59 -4.33 -4.21
C THR A 76 2.92 -5.74 -4.68
N THR A 77 2.95 -6.68 -3.73
CA THR A 77 3.29 -8.07 -4.01
C THR A 77 2.05 -8.93 -3.94
N ASP A 78 2.18 -10.18 -4.38
CA ASP A 78 1.10 -11.15 -4.22
C ASP A 78 0.77 -11.38 -2.75
N LYS A 79 1.80 -11.31 -1.90
CA LYS A 79 1.59 -11.45 -0.47
C LYS A 79 0.60 -10.41 0.06
N TYR A 80 0.75 -9.17 -0.41
CA TYR A 80 -0.17 -8.10 -0.04
C TYR A 80 -1.59 -8.45 -0.48
N ALA A 81 -1.74 -8.87 -1.74
CA ALA A 81 -3.05 -9.21 -2.26
C ALA A 81 -3.69 -10.34 -1.47
N GLU A 82 -2.91 -11.36 -1.14
CA GLU A 82 -3.42 -12.50 -0.39
C GLU A 82 -3.81 -12.13 1.02
N MET A 83 -2.97 -11.34 1.68
CA MET A 83 -3.23 -10.96 3.06
C MET A 83 -4.46 -10.07 3.18
N PHE A 84 -4.72 -9.27 2.17
CA PHE A 84 -5.80 -8.28 2.23
C PHE A 84 -7.03 -8.71 1.44
N GLY A 85 -6.98 -9.90 0.86
CA GLY A 85 -8.12 -10.43 0.11
C GLY A 85 -8.41 -9.65 -1.16
N LEU A 86 -7.36 -9.19 -1.83
CA LEU A 86 -7.50 -8.37 -3.02
C LEU A 86 -7.13 -9.16 -4.28
N PRO A 87 -7.64 -8.78 -5.45
CA PRO A 87 -7.21 -9.42 -6.69
C PRO A 87 -5.72 -9.18 -6.90
N LYS A 88 -5.04 -10.15 -7.49
CA LYS A 88 -3.62 -10.01 -7.77
C LYS A 88 -3.35 -9.12 -8.97
N ASP A 89 -4.29 -9.03 -9.88
CA ASP A 89 -4.16 -8.11 -11.00
C ASP A 89 -4.18 -6.68 -10.50
N LYS A 90 -3.17 -5.91 -10.86
CA LYS A 90 -2.99 -4.57 -10.31
C LYS A 90 -4.15 -3.63 -10.63
N GLN A 91 -4.70 -3.73 -11.83
CA GLN A 91 -5.81 -2.87 -12.21
C GLN A 91 -7.08 -3.25 -11.45
N GLN A 92 -7.33 -4.54 -11.31
CA GLN A 92 -8.49 -4.99 -10.55
C GLN A 92 -8.32 -4.67 -9.08
N MET A 93 -7.09 -4.76 -8.58
CA MET A 93 -6.79 -4.40 -7.20
C MET A 93 -7.13 -2.94 -6.94
N LYS A 94 -6.71 -2.05 -7.84
CA LYS A 94 -7.01 -0.62 -7.70
C LYS A 94 -8.51 -0.37 -7.72
N ALA A 95 -9.21 -1.00 -8.65
CA ALA A 95 -10.66 -0.82 -8.75
C ALA A 95 -11.36 -1.30 -7.49
N THR A 96 -10.94 -2.45 -6.98
CA THR A 96 -11.51 -3.01 -5.76
C THR A 96 -11.26 -2.10 -4.56
N MET A 97 -10.04 -1.59 -4.45
CA MET A 97 -9.70 -0.69 -3.36
C MET A 97 -10.48 0.60 -3.41
N ILE A 98 -10.62 1.17 -4.60
CA ILE A 98 -11.37 2.40 -4.78
C ILE A 98 -12.81 2.19 -4.33
N SER A 99 -13.39 1.08 -4.72
CA SER A 99 -14.75 0.74 -4.34
C SER A 99 -14.88 0.55 -2.84
N GLN A 100 -13.96 -0.20 -2.23
CA GLN A 100 -14.01 -0.48 -0.80
C GLN A 100 -13.78 0.74 0.05
N LEU A 101 -12.92 1.64 -0.41
CA LEU A 101 -12.56 2.82 0.35
C LEU A 101 -13.49 4.01 0.07
N GLY A 102 -14.34 3.89 -0.93
CA GLY A 102 -15.23 4.98 -1.30
C GLY A 102 -14.48 6.15 -1.92
N LEU A 103 -13.44 5.87 -2.67
CA LEU A 103 -12.59 6.88 -3.29
C LEU A 103 -12.96 7.12 -4.75
N ASP A 104 -14.17 6.89 -5.10
CA ASP A 104 -14.60 7.12 -6.48
C ASP A 104 -14.36 8.56 -6.81
N GLU A 105 -13.87 8.87 -7.76
CA GLU A 105 -13.69 10.17 -7.99
C GLU A 105 -14.41 10.83 -8.66
N GLU A 106 -14.47 11.16 -8.49
CA GLU A 106 -15.09 11.80 -8.91
C GLU A 106 -14.84 12.14 -9.52
#